data_3bf2a7fa399d9f92854cfe397b62f550
#
_entry.id   3bf2a7fa399d9f92854cfe397b62f550
#
_cell.length_a   1.000
_cell.length_b   1.000
_cell.length_c   1.000
_cell.angle_alpha   90.00
_cell.angle_beta   90.00
_cell.angle_gamma   90.00
#
_symmetry.space_group_name_H-M   'P 1'
#
loop_
_entity.id
_entity.type
_entity.pdbx_description
1 polymer ?
#
loop_
_entity_poly.entity_id
_entity_poly.type
_entity_poly.pdbx_seq_one_letter_code
_entity_poly.pdbx_strand_id
1 'polypeptide(L)'
;GKKWLSDMEDSLNRAEVRNESSKALQVNKYSDLIDLMKARKAIEVETVRLAAIHATQEEITELRKSINIYYRFITEKKDFVEPALDFHGIIADMSHNRFMKAILEMLIFEEKQIEDNIDQLETRKRGNTYVIEHDDITRAIEERNPDLAAELMDRHMEGILEAVEYQVNLMEKVE
;
A
#
# COMPACT_ATOMS: atom_id res chain seq x y z
N GLY A 1 -26.94 34.96 8.94
CA GLY A 1 -26.23 35.32 7.72
C GLY A 1 -24.72 35.16 7.83
N LYS A 2 -24.11 35.55 8.96
CA LYS A 2 -22.64 35.53 9.15
C LYS A 2 -22.03 34.11 9.28
N LYS A 3 -22.77 33.18 9.88
CA LYS A 3 -22.29 31.82 10.09
C LYS A 3 -22.16 31.05 8.78
N TRP A 4 -23.10 31.20 7.87
CA TRP A 4 -23.04 30.52 6.56
C TRP A 4 -21.87 30.97 5.72
N LEU A 5 -21.54 32.26 5.68
CA LEU A 5 -20.37 32.77 4.97
C LEU A 5 -19.05 32.24 5.55
N SER A 6 -18.93 32.26 6.89
CA SER A 6 -17.77 31.69 7.57
C SER A 6 -17.59 30.19 7.28
N ASP A 7 -18.67 29.42 7.34
CA ASP A 7 -18.66 27.98 7.05
C ASP A 7 -18.27 27.70 5.58
N MET A 8 -18.68 28.56 4.65
CA MET A 8 -18.32 28.47 3.24
C MET A 8 -16.84 28.82 2.99
N GLU A 9 -16.34 29.91 3.60
CA GLU A 9 -14.93 30.29 3.54
C GLU A 9 -14.03 29.20 4.11
N ASP A 10 -14.39 28.65 5.26
CA ASP A 10 -13.65 27.52 5.86
C ASP A 10 -13.69 26.26 4.98
N SER A 11 -14.78 26.04 4.27
CA SER A 11 -14.90 24.92 3.32
C SER A 11 -14.02 25.12 2.10
N LEU A 12 -13.95 26.32 1.55
CA LEU A 12 -13.08 26.67 0.42
C LEU A 12 -11.60 26.57 0.82
N ASN A 13 -11.22 27.13 1.97
CA ASN A 13 -9.86 27.03 2.49
C ASN A 13 -9.43 25.57 2.70
N ARG A 14 -10.31 24.72 3.23
CA ARG A 14 -10.06 23.27 3.35
C ARG A 14 -9.89 22.60 2.00
N ALA A 15 -10.65 23.01 0.98
CA ALA A 15 -10.54 22.47 -0.37
C ALA A 15 -9.20 22.90 -1.02
N GLU A 16 -8.76 24.14 -0.83
CA GLU A 16 -7.43 24.60 -1.28
C GLU A 16 -6.30 23.84 -0.60
N VAL A 17 -6.34 23.69 0.73
CA VAL A 17 -5.33 22.91 1.47
C VAL A 17 -5.27 21.48 0.99
N ARG A 18 -6.42 20.83 0.74
CA ARG A 18 -6.47 19.47 0.19
C ARG A 18 -5.86 19.40 -1.21
N ASN A 19 -6.12 20.40 -2.07
CA ASN A 19 -5.56 20.45 -3.41
C ASN A 19 -4.04 20.62 -3.39
N GLU A 20 -3.51 21.51 -2.55
CA GLU A 20 -2.07 21.70 -2.36
C GLU A 20 -1.41 20.44 -1.78
N SER A 21 -2.03 19.81 -0.77
CA SER A 21 -1.53 18.56 -0.19
C SER A 21 -1.54 17.42 -1.21
N SER A 22 -2.55 17.32 -2.05
CA SER A 22 -2.63 16.36 -3.14
C SER A 22 -1.52 16.57 -4.18
N LYS A 23 -1.24 17.81 -4.56
CA LYS A 23 -0.12 18.15 -5.46
C LYS A 23 1.23 17.80 -4.86
N ALA A 24 1.41 18.04 -3.55
CA ALA A 24 2.66 17.71 -2.84
C ALA A 24 2.94 16.20 -2.81
N LEU A 25 1.92 15.35 -2.94
CA LEU A 25 2.03 13.90 -2.98
C LEU A 25 2.25 13.33 -4.38
N GLN A 26 2.21 14.16 -5.43
CA GLN A 26 2.50 13.71 -6.79
C GLN A 26 3.97 13.34 -6.93
N VAL A 27 4.20 12.18 -7.56
CA VAL A 27 5.55 11.74 -7.89
C VAL A 27 5.98 12.38 -9.21
N ASN A 28 7.03 13.18 -9.16
CA ASN A 28 7.54 13.93 -10.31
C ASN A 28 8.83 13.34 -10.89
N LYS A 29 9.55 12.52 -10.12
CA LYS A 29 10.81 11.87 -10.49
C LYS A 29 10.92 10.50 -9.80
N TYR A 30 11.76 9.63 -10.34
CA TYR A 30 11.94 8.27 -9.80
C TYR A 30 12.44 8.24 -8.36
N SER A 31 13.27 9.20 -7.93
CA SER A 31 13.72 9.28 -6.53
C SER A 31 12.59 9.54 -5.54
N ASP A 32 11.50 10.19 -5.97
CA ASP A 32 10.31 10.40 -5.13
C ASP A 32 9.62 9.06 -4.80
N LEU A 33 9.74 8.06 -5.68
CA LEU A 33 9.19 6.73 -5.46
C LEU A 33 9.82 6.04 -4.23
N ILE A 34 11.11 6.25 -4.01
CA ILE A 34 11.82 5.72 -2.83
C ILE A 34 11.21 6.32 -1.54
N ASP A 35 11.04 7.64 -1.52
CA ASP A 35 10.45 8.32 -0.36
C ASP A 35 8.98 7.93 -0.15
N LEU A 36 8.21 7.77 -1.23
CA LEU A 36 6.85 7.27 -1.20
C LEU A 36 6.79 5.86 -0.60
N MET A 37 7.68 4.95 -1.01
CA MET A 37 7.74 3.58 -0.50
C MET A 37 8.12 3.53 0.98
N LYS A 38 8.99 4.43 1.45
CA LYS A 38 9.31 4.57 2.88
C LYS A 38 8.09 5.03 3.69
N ALA A 39 7.35 6.01 3.18
CA ALA A 39 6.10 6.47 3.81
C ALA A 39 5.05 5.35 3.82
N ARG A 40 4.88 4.64 2.69
CA ARG A 40 3.98 3.49 2.58
C ARG A 40 4.33 2.42 3.60
N LYS A 41 5.60 2.03 3.72
CA LYS A 41 6.07 1.06 4.71
C LYS A 41 5.65 1.44 6.13
N ALA A 42 5.86 2.70 6.54
CA ALA A 42 5.51 3.17 7.88
C ALA A 42 3.99 3.04 8.16
N ILE A 43 3.15 3.37 7.19
CA ILE A 43 1.69 3.24 7.32
C ILE A 43 1.27 1.77 7.33
N GLU A 44 1.82 0.94 6.47
CA GLU A 44 1.44 -0.47 6.34
C GLU A 44 1.79 -1.30 7.59
N VAL A 45 2.92 -1.02 8.22
CA VAL A 45 3.32 -1.68 9.47
C VAL A 45 2.30 -1.40 10.58
N GLU A 46 1.79 -0.18 10.68
CA GLU A 46 0.79 0.14 11.69
C GLU A 46 -0.62 -0.36 11.30
N THR A 47 -1.01 -0.29 10.03
CA THR A 47 -2.32 -0.81 9.60
C THR A 47 -2.43 -2.31 9.83
N VAL A 48 -1.38 -3.09 9.57
CA VAL A 48 -1.40 -4.54 9.82
C VAL A 48 -1.43 -4.88 11.31
N ARG A 49 -0.75 -4.09 12.13
CA ARG A 49 -0.81 -4.22 13.60
C ARG A 49 -2.25 -4.04 14.09
N LEU A 50 -2.90 -2.97 13.66
CA LEU A 50 -4.30 -2.69 14.00
C LEU A 50 -5.25 -3.75 13.43
N ALA A 51 -5.01 -4.23 12.22
CA ALA A 51 -5.78 -5.31 11.62
C ALA A 51 -5.74 -6.60 12.48
N ALA A 52 -4.57 -6.99 12.97
CA ALA A 52 -4.45 -8.14 13.87
C ALA A 52 -5.26 -7.99 15.17
N ILE A 53 -5.44 -6.74 15.65
CA ILE A 53 -6.21 -6.44 16.86
C ILE A 53 -7.72 -6.38 16.56
N HIS A 54 -8.12 -5.71 15.48
CA HIS A 54 -9.51 -5.26 15.27
C HIS A 54 -10.28 -6.05 14.21
N ALA A 55 -9.61 -6.78 13.32
CA ALA A 55 -10.28 -7.47 12.22
C ALA A 55 -11.38 -8.42 12.71
N THR A 56 -12.52 -8.41 12.02
CA THR A 56 -13.57 -9.41 12.19
C THR A 56 -13.18 -10.73 11.52
N GLN A 57 -13.87 -11.80 11.86
CA GLN A 57 -13.65 -13.10 11.22
C GLN A 57 -14.04 -13.09 9.74
N GLU A 58 -15.06 -12.33 9.39
CA GLU A 58 -15.49 -12.12 8.01
C GLU A 58 -14.40 -11.41 7.18
N GLU A 59 -13.79 -10.36 7.74
CA GLU A 59 -12.69 -9.64 7.10
C GLU A 59 -11.45 -10.53 6.89
N ILE A 60 -11.10 -11.35 7.88
CA ILE A 60 -10.03 -12.34 7.76
C ILE A 60 -10.33 -13.35 6.64
N THR A 61 -11.57 -13.79 6.53
CA THR A 61 -12.01 -14.69 5.46
C THR A 61 -11.85 -14.04 4.07
N GLU A 62 -12.20 -12.76 3.94
CA GLU A 62 -12.01 -12.02 2.69
C GLU A 62 -10.51 -11.83 2.36
N LEU A 63 -9.68 -11.54 3.36
CA LEU A 63 -8.23 -11.49 3.18
C LEU A 63 -7.67 -12.82 2.67
N ARG A 64 -8.10 -13.93 3.24
CA ARG A 64 -7.71 -15.28 2.79
C ARG A 64 -8.13 -15.57 1.35
N LYS A 65 -9.31 -15.14 0.94
CA LYS A 65 -9.77 -15.22 -0.45
C LYS A 65 -8.88 -14.41 -1.41
N SER A 66 -8.46 -13.23 -1.01
CA SER A 66 -7.59 -12.38 -1.83
C SER A 66 -6.25 -13.06 -2.14
N ILE A 67 -5.67 -13.76 -1.18
CA ILE A 67 -4.44 -14.53 -1.38
C ILE A 67 -4.64 -15.66 -2.39
N ASN A 68 -5.77 -16.38 -2.31
CA ASN A 68 -6.08 -17.44 -3.26
C ASN A 68 -6.24 -16.89 -4.69
N ILE A 69 -6.81 -15.69 -4.84
CA ILE A 69 -6.90 -15.01 -6.13
C ILE A 69 -5.51 -14.65 -6.64
N TYR A 70 -4.68 -14.06 -5.79
CA TYR A 70 -3.30 -13.70 -6.12
C TYR A 70 -2.50 -14.94 -6.57
N TYR A 71 -2.54 -16.02 -5.80
CA TYR A 71 -1.88 -17.26 -6.13
C TYR A 71 -2.32 -17.82 -7.49
N ARG A 72 -3.62 -17.77 -7.78
CA ARG A 72 -4.18 -18.21 -9.07
C ARG A 72 -3.64 -17.36 -10.23
N PHE A 73 -3.55 -16.02 -10.07
CA PHE A 73 -2.99 -15.15 -11.09
C PHE A 73 -1.52 -15.49 -11.41
N ILE A 74 -0.72 -15.79 -10.38
CA ILE A 74 0.67 -16.24 -10.57
C ILE A 74 0.72 -17.57 -11.34
N THR A 75 -0.07 -18.56 -10.94
CA THR A 75 -0.06 -19.90 -11.57
C THR A 75 -0.56 -19.86 -13.01
N GLU A 76 -1.52 -19.00 -13.31
CA GLU A 76 -2.05 -18.78 -14.67
C GLU A 76 -1.18 -17.80 -15.49
N LYS A 77 -0.06 -17.33 -14.96
CA LYS A 77 0.86 -16.35 -15.58
C LYS A 77 0.16 -15.05 -16.01
N LYS A 78 -0.85 -14.64 -15.26
CA LYS A 78 -1.54 -13.36 -15.40
C LYS A 78 -0.81 -12.27 -14.68
N ASP A 79 -1.13 -11.01 -15.03
CA ASP A 79 -0.67 -9.85 -14.26
C ASP A 79 -1.28 -9.89 -12.85
N PHE A 80 -0.42 -9.87 -11.84
CA PHE A 80 -0.80 -10.00 -10.44
C PHE A 80 -0.65 -8.71 -9.63
N VAL A 81 -0.31 -7.61 -10.25
CA VAL A 81 -0.10 -6.31 -9.54
C VAL A 81 -1.37 -5.88 -8.83
N GLU A 82 -2.53 -5.90 -9.50
CA GLU A 82 -3.82 -5.57 -8.88
C GLU A 82 -4.14 -6.50 -7.69
N PRO A 83 -4.13 -7.85 -7.83
CA PRO A 83 -4.34 -8.73 -6.69
C PRO A 83 -3.34 -8.54 -5.54
N ALA A 84 -2.08 -8.21 -5.84
CA ALA A 84 -1.10 -7.92 -4.82
C ALA A 84 -1.42 -6.65 -4.04
N LEU A 85 -1.86 -5.60 -4.73
CA LEU A 85 -2.26 -4.34 -4.09
C LEU A 85 -3.58 -4.45 -3.33
N ASP A 86 -4.53 -5.25 -3.82
CA ASP A 86 -5.80 -5.51 -3.11
C ASP A 86 -5.58 -6.07 -1.71
N PHE A 87 -4.59 -6.93 -1.51
CA PHE A 87 -4.19 -7.44 -0.21
C PHE A 87 -3.91 -6.31 0.80
N HIS A 88 -3.13 -5.32 0.39
CA HIS A 88 -2.78 -4.18 1.24
C HIS A 88 -4.00 -3.28 1.53
N GLY A 89 -4.85 -3.08 0.54
CA GLY A 89 -6.11 -2.34 0.70
C GLY A 89 -7.07 -3.01 1.68
N ILE A 90 -7.21 -4.33 1.63
CA ILE A 90 -8.04 -5.10 2.56
C ILE A 90 -7.51 -4.97 4.00
N ILE A 91 -6.20 -5.07 4.21
CA ILE A 91 -5.58 -4.87 5.53
C ILE A 91 -5.84 -3.46 6.03
N ALA A 92 -5.76 -2.45 5.17
CA ALA A 92 -6.08 -1.08 5.54
C ALA A 92 -7.53 -0.93 6.03
N ASP A 93 -8.50 -1.59 5.38
CA ASP A 93 -9.89 -1.68 5.86
C ASP A 93 -9.98 -2.36 7.23
N MET A 94 -9.27 -3.47 7.40
CA MET A 94 -9.26 -4.26 8.64
C MET A 94 -8.63 -3.52 9.82
N SER A 95 -7.86 -2.47 9.59
CA SER A 95 -7.31 -1.61 10.63
C SER A 95 -8.38 -0.82 11.38
N HIS A 96 -9.56 -0.66 10.78
CA HIS A 96 -10.67 0.19 11.25
C HIS A 96 -10.26 1.66 11.50
N ASN A 97 -9.17 2.10 10.84
CA ASN A 97 -8.70 3.47 10.85
C ASN A 97 -8.86 4.11 9.46
N ARG A 98 -9.95 4.85 9.27
CA ARG A 98 -10.29 5.45 7.96
C ARG A 98 -9.25 6.44 7.43
N PHE A 99 -8.49 7.07 8.33
CA PHE A 99 -7.45 8.04 7.93
C PHE A 99 -6.21 7.32 7.39
N MET A 100 -5.74 6.27 8.07
CA MET A 100 -4.65 5.44 7.58
C MET A 100 -5.01 4.77 6.24
N LYS A 101 -6.24 4.27 6.13
CA LYS A 101 -6.77 3.73 4.86
C LYS A 101 -6.68 4.77 3.74
N ALA A 102 -7.21 5.98 3.95
CA ALA A 102 -7.21 7.03 2.93
C ALA A 102 -5.80 7.46 2.51
N ILE A 103 -4.87 7.55 3.46
CA ILE A 103 -3.48 7.87 3.18
C ILE A 103 -2.83 6.74 2.37
N LEU A 104 -3.03 5.49 2.77
CA LEU A 104 -2.47 4.34 2.07
C LEU A 104 -3.01 4.20 0.65
N GLU A 105 -4.31 4.37 0.44
CA GLU A 105 -4.92 4.36 -0.89
C GLU A 105 -4.32 5.44 -1.80
N MET A 106 -4.05 6.62 -1.27
CA MET A 106 -3.41 7.70 -2.01
C MET A 106 -1.97 7.37 -2.38
N LEU A 107 -1.18 6.81 -1.46
CA LEU A 107 0.19 6.38 -1.73
C LEU A 107 0.24 5.26 -2.79
N ILE A 108 -0.65 4.28 -2.70
CA ILE A 108 -0.77 3.19 -3.69
C ILE A 108 -1.18 3.74 -5.06
N PHE A 109 -2.10 4.70 -5.10
CA PHE A 109 -2.50 5.34 -6.34
C PHE A 109 -1.33 6.05 -7.03
N GLU A 110 -0.56 6.83 -6.29
CA GLU A 110 0.62 7.53 -6.82
C GLU A 110 1.71 6.55 -7.30
N GLU A 111 1.94 5.45 -6.56
CA GLU A 111 2.86 4.39 -6.98
C GLU A 111 2.45 3.81 -8.34
N LYS A 112 1.18 3.47 -8.54
CA LYS A 112 0.67 2.92 -9.80
C LYS A 112 0.90 3.85 -11.00
N GLN A 113 0.83 5.17 -10.81
CA GLN A 113 1.06 6.13 -11.90
C GLN A 113 2.47 6.02 -12.50
N ILE A 114 3.43 5.48 -11.75
CA ILE A 114 4.83 5.38 -12.16
C ILE A 114 5.16 3.97 -12.62
N GLU A 115 4.57 2.96 -12.00
CA GLU A 115 4.81 1.55 -12.36
C GLU A 115 4.47 1.24 -13.81
N ASP A 116 3.53 1.97 -14.43
CA ASP A 116 3.23 1.86 -15.85
C ASP A 116 4.42 2.24 -16.76
N ASN A 117 5.41 2.95 -16.21
CA ASN A 117 6.61 3.40 -16.90
C ASN A 117 7.89 2.65 -16.50
N ILE A 118 7.85 1.87 -15.41
CA ILE A 118 8.96 1.06 -14.94
C ILE A 118 8.78 -0.37 -15.46
N ASP A 119 9.84 -0.96 -15.98
CA ASP A 119 9.82 -2.37 -16.39
C ASP A 119 9.52 -3.27 -15.17
N GLN A 120 8.29 -3.78 -15.11
CA GLN A 120 7.78 -4.64 -14.03
C GLN A 120 8.44 -6.02 -13.96
N LEU A 121 9.49 -6.23 -14.75
CA LEU A 121 10.14 -7.54 -14.86
C LEU A 121 10.67 -8.04 -13.51
N GLU A 122 11.24 -7.15 -12.71
CA GLU A 122 11.76 -7.52 -11.37
C GLU A 122 10.63 -7.83 -10.38
N THR A 123 9.54 -7.06 -10.41
CA THR A 123 8.35 -7.33 -9.59
C THR A 123 7.76 -8.69 -9.95
N ARG A 124 7.68 -9.02 -11.25
CA ARG A 124 7.16 -10.32 -11.73
C ARG A 124 8.00 -11.50 -11.28
N LYS A 125 9.33 -11.36 -11.20
CA LYS A 125 10.23 -12.40 -10.69
C LYS A 125 9.99 -12.71 -9.22
N ARG A 126 9.50 -11.76 -8.44
CA ARG A 126 9.28 -11.88 -6.99
C ARG A 126 7.86 -12.29 -6.60
N GLY A 127 6.97 -12.46 -7.56
CA GLY A 127 5.55 -12.77 -7.28
C GLY A 127 5.34 -13.99 -6.38
N ASN A 128 6.10 -15.06 -6.58
CA ASN A 128 6.04 -16.24 -5.72
C ASN A 128 6.51 -15.95 -4.29
N THR A 129 7.52 -15.12 -4.11
CA THR A 129 7.99 -14.69 -2.79
C THR A 129 6.94 -13.84 -2.10
N TYR A 130 6.37 -12.88 -2.79
CA TYR A 130 5.37 -11.98 -2.23
C TYR A 130 4.09 -12.69 -1.79
N VAL A 131 3.61 -13.69 -2.54
CA VAL A 131 2.41 -14.44 -2.14
C VAL A 131 2.65 -15.26 -0.88
N ILE A 132 3.86 -15.81 -0.69
CA ILE A 132 4.25 -16.52 0.54
C ILE A 132 4.29 -15.54 1.71
N GLU A 133 4.89 -14.36 1.53
CA GLU A 133 4.94 -13.32 2.54
C GLU A 133 3.54 -12.82 2.93
N HIS A 134 2.64 -12.64 1.95
CA HIS A 134 1.24 -12.31 2.21
C HIS A 134 0.51 -13.41 3.01
N ASP A 135 0.79 -14.69 2.74
CA ASP A 135 0.24 -15.81 3.51
C ASP A 135 0.73 -15.79 4.95
N ASP A 136 2.02 -15.54 5.18
CA ASP A 136 2.61 -15.46 6.52
C ASP A 136 2.02 -14.29 7.32
N ILE A 137 1.85 -13.13 6.70
CA ILE A 137 1.20 -11.96 7.30
C ILE A 137 -0.25 -12.29 7.68
N THR A 138 -0.99 -12.92 6.78
CA THR A 138 -2.39 -13.31 7.03
C THR A 138 -2.48 -14.27 8.21
N ARG A 139 -1.56 -15.22 8.29
CA ARG A 139 -1.49 -16.18 9.42
C ARG A 139 -1.26 -15.46 10.74
N ALA A 140 -0.37 -14.48 10.78
CA ALA A 140 -0.15 -13.67 11.99
C ALA A 140 -1.40 -12.89 12.41
N ILE A 141 -2.19 -12.39 11.44
CA ILE A 141 -3.49 -11.75 11.71
C ILE A 141 -4.51 -12.76 12.25
N GLU A 142 -4.61 -13.94 11.65
CA GLU A 142 -5.48 -15.03 12.12
C GLU A 142 -5.16 -15.45 13.57
N GLU A 143 -3.88 -15.49 13.91
CA GLU A 143 -3.37 -15.80 15.26
C GLU A 143 -3.50 -14.64 16.24
N ARG A 144 -4.01 -13.49 15.79
CA ARG A 144 -4.13 -12.28 16.61
C ARG A 144 -2.78 -11.86 17.24
N ASN A 145 -1.71 -11.94 16.46
CA ASN A 145 -0.38 -11.56 16.87
C ASN A 145 0.04 -10.25 16.17
N PRO A 146 -0.26 -9.08 16.77
CA PRO A 146 0.00 -7.79 16.13
C PRO A 146 1.49 -7.50 15.94
N ASP A 147 2.34 -7.94 16.86
CA ASP A 147 3.78 -7.70 16.78
C ASP A 147 4.42 -8.54 15.67
N LEU A 148 4.04 -9.80 15.53
CA LEU A 148 4.50 -10.63 14.42
C LEU A 148 3.97 -10.12 13.08
N ALA A 149 2.71 -9.74 13.00
CA ALA A 149 2.13 -9.18 11.79
C ALA A 149 2.89 -7.92 11.33
N ALA A 150 3.21 -7.03 12.27
CA ALA A 150 3.99 -5.82 12.01
C ALA A 150 5.42 -6.14 11.54
N GLU A 151 6.11 -7.08 12.17
CA GLU A 151 7.45 -7.52 11.78
C GLU A 151 7.48 -8.13 10.38
N LEU A 152 6.51 -8.98 10.05
CA LEU A 152 6.39 -9.60 8.74
C LEU A 152 6.07 -8.57 7.64
N MET A 153 5.18 -7.62 7.92
CA MET A 153 4.87 -6.52 7.00
C MET A 153 6.10 -5.63 6.77
N ASP A 154 6.85 -5.31 7.83
CA ASP A 154 8.08 -4.52 7.72
C ASP A 154 9.08 -5.17 6.78
N ARG A 155 9.33 -6.46 6.93
CA ARG A 155 10.24 -7.23 6.05
C ARG A 155 9.73 -7.30 4.61
N HIS A 156 8.44 -7.51 4.43
CA HIS A 156 7.81 -7.55 3.10
C HIS A 156 7.99 -6.20 2.38
N MET A 157 7.67 -5.11 3.04
CA MET A 157 7.82 -3.77 2.47
C MET A 157 9.29 -3.39 2.24
N GLU A 158 10.21 -3.82 3.12
CA GLU A 158 11.64 -3.63 2.92
C GLU A 158 12.12 -4.33 1.65
N GLY A 159 11.70 -5.55 1.41
CA GLY A 159 12.02 -6.29 0.18
C GLY A 159 11.51 -5.59 -1.09
N ILE A 160 10.34 -4.97 -1.03
CA ILE A 160 9.80 -4.16 -2.14
C ILE A 160 10.62 -2.89 -2.31
N LEU A 161 10.94 -2.20 -1.22
CA LEU A 161 11.76 -0.98 -1.25
C LEU A 161 13.14 -1.23 -1.88
N GLU A 162 13.83 -2.30 -1.49
CA GLU A 162 15.12 -2.69 -2.07
C GLU A 162 15.01 -2.93 -3.59
N ALA A 163 13.92 -3.56 -4.05
CA ALA A 163 13.68 -3.77 -5.47
C ALA A 163 13.45 -2.46 -6.22
N VAL A 164 12.72 -1.52 -5.63
CA VAL A 164 12.48 -0.19 -6.19
C VAL A 164 13.78 0.61 -6.25
N GLU A 165 14.56 0.63 -5.17
CA GLU A 165 15.86 1.31 -5.13
C GLU A 165 16.81 0.79 -6.21
N TYR A 166 16.86 -0.53 -6.39
CA TYR A 166 17.66 -1.14 -7.45
C TYR A 166 17.24 -0.66 -8.84
N GLN A 167 15.93 -0.63 -9.13
CA GLN A 167 15.41 -0.17 -10.42
C GLN A 167 15.67 1.32 -10.66
N VAL A 168 15.42 2.16 -9.66
CA VAL A 168 15.68 3.60 -9.74
C VAL A 168 17.16 3.87 -10.06
N ASN A 169 18.08 3.18 -9.36
CA ASN A 169 19.50 3.31 -9.59
C ASN A 169 19.94 2.85 -11.01
N LEU A 170 19.24 1.88 -11.61
CA LEU A 170 19.51 1.49 -13.00
C LEU A 170 19.05 2.56 -13.98
N MET A 171 17.90 3.18 -13.75
CA MET A 171 17.33 4.21 -14.63
C MET A 171 18.16 5.49 -14.62
N GLU A 172 18.62 5.94 -13.43
CA GLU A 172 19.47 7.13 -13.28
C GLU A 172 20.86 6.99 -13.93
N LYS A 173 21.33 5.76 -14.22
CA LYS A 173 22.60 5.53 -14.93
C LYS A 173 22.47 5.57 -16.45
N VAL A 174 21.26 5.61 -16.99
CA VAL A 174 20.98 5.60 -18.44
C VAL A 174 20.73 7.02 -18.96
N GLU A 175 20.44 7.98 -18.08
CA GLU A 175 20.39 9.43 -18.38
C GLU A 175 21.79 10.07 -18.34
#